data_83d630a38a11d6869270393e92858e55
#
_entry.id   83d630a38a11d6869270393e92858e55
#
_cell.length_a   1.000
_cell.length_b   1.000
_cell.length_c   1.000
_cell.angle_alpha   90.00
_cell.angle_beta   90.00
_cell.angle_gamma   90.00
#
_symmetry.space_group_name_H-M   'P 1'
#
loop_
_entity.id
_entity.type
_entity.pdbx_description
1 polymer ?
#
loop_
_entity_poly.entity_id
_entity_poly.type
_entity_poly.pdbx_seq_one_letter_code
_entity_poly.pdbx_strand_id
1 'polypeptide(L)'
;MSRLLPVYDVIVVGAGHAGCEAACAAANLGSKTLLITLDMNKIAQMSCNPAMGGIAKGQIVREIDALGGGSGIVTDKSTIQFRMLNLSKGPAMWSPRAQCDRMIFSAEWRDRVEHTDNLDLWQDDVIELLLDKGQVTGVRTRLGISFSGHRVILTNGTFLNGLMHIGRVSFPGGRISEPATYGLSEQLRAYGFTVGRMKTGTPVRIDGRSIDFSKLTRQDGDNDFHKFSFLSFAYTNSLEKMPCYIAYTNKVVHDILREGFDDSPLFNGTIKSIGPRYCPSIETKLDTFSDRDSHHLFLEPEGERTTEYYLNGFSSSLPWDIQLRALRNVEGFEHVKIFRPGYAIEYDFFQPTQLYPTLETKLVKGLYFAGQINGTTGYEEAAAQGLMAGINAHLSLHENRDFVLNRDQAYIGVLIDDLVTKGVDEPYRMFTSRAEYRILLRQDDADARLTPLGYSLGLVKEDRFAVFEDKILKRDRLIDFVTNFSISPEEINPTLENLKSSLIRQKIKLIDIISRPQVTIPKIIDAIPSLKEFVFDHNLREEIIEAAEVLIKYSGYIEREKLIADKLNRLENLVIANKFNYMEITSLSYEARQKLTKINPKTIGQASRITGVSPSDINVLLILLGR
;
A
#
# COMPACT_ATOMS: atom_id res chain seq x y z
N MET A 1 19.69 -36.73 -19.80
CA MET A 1 20.14 -35.34 -20.07
C MET A 1 19.88 -34.54 -18.80
N SER A 2 20.91 -33.94 -18.16
CA SER A 2 20.72 -32.99 -17.06
C SER A 2 19.83 -31.86 -17.58
N ARG A 3 18.80 -31.46 -16.83
CA ARG A 3 17.96 -30.30 -17.19
C ARG A 3 18.88 -29.08 -17.32
N LEU A 4 18.83 -28.38 -18.43
CA LEU A 4 19.62 -27.17 -18.68
C LEU A 4 19.30 -26.06 -17.65
N LEU A 5 18.04 -26.00 -17.24
CA LEU A 5 17.55 -25.03 -16.25
C LEU A 5 17.18 -25.75 -14.94
N PRO A 6 17.41 -25.10 -13.79
CA PRO A 6 17.04 -25.65 -12.49
C PRO A 6 15.53 -25.73 -12.31
N VAL A 7 15.09 -26.48 -11.30
CA VAL A 7 13.73 -26.39 -10.75
C VAL A 7 13.74 -25.34 -9.64
N TYR A 8 12.77 -24.44 -9.67
CA TYR A 8 12.61 -23.40 -8.67
C TYR A 8 11.57 -23.81 -7.62
N ASP A 9 11.73 -23.34 -6.41
CA ASP A 9 10.71 -23.47 -5.38
C ASP A 9 9.57 -22.50 -5.68
N VAL A 10 9.92 -21.25 -6.00
CA VAL A 10 8.97 -20.18 -6.29
C VAL A 10 9.33 -19.47 -7.61
N ILE A 11 8.36 -19.27 -8.48
CA ILE A 11 8.48 -18.42 -9.67
C ILE A 11 7.56 -17.22 -9.50
N VAL A 12 8.10 -16.01 -9.62
CA VAL A 12 7.34 -14.76 -9.56
C VAL A 12 7.29 -14.14 -10.95
N VAL A 13 6.07 -13.82 -11.42
CA VAL A 13 5.83 -13.26 -12.75
C VAL A 13 5.47 -11.79 -12.65
N GLY A 14 6.35 -10.92 -13.13
CA GLY A 14 6.25 -9.47 -13.07
C GLY A 14 7.10 -8.88 -11.95
N ALA A 15 7.97 -7.92 -12.26
CA ALA A 15 8.83 -7.22 -11.30
C ALA A 15 8.31 -5.82 -10.96
N GLY A 16 6.99 -5.67 -10.74
CA GLY A 16 6.40 -4.49 -10.11
C GLY A 16 6.59 -4.53 -8.59
N HIS A 17 5.96 -3.59 -7.87
CA HIS A 17 6.07 -3.53 -6.41
C HIS A 17 5.69 -4.85 -5.72
N ALA A 18 4.63 -5.53 -6.19
CA ALA A 18 4.24 -6.84 -5.67
C ALA A 18 5.29 -7.92 -5.96
N GLY A 19 5.79 -7.97 -7.19
CA GLY A 19 6.76 -9.00 -7.59
C GLY A 19 8.10 -8.85 -6.88
N CYS A 20 8.59 -7.64 -6.71
CA CYS A 20 9.84 -7.38 -5.98
C CYS A 20 9.74 -7.83 -4.51
N GLU A 21 8.67 -7.46 -3.81
CA GLU A 21 8.47 -7.90 -2.42
C GLU A 21 8.26 -9.42 -2.33
N ALA A 22 7.48 -10.02 -3.23
CA ALA A 22 7.25 -11.46 -3.23
C ALA A 22 8.53 -12.27 -3.47
N ALA A 23 9.32 -11.86 -4.46
CA ALA A 23 10.56 -12.55 -4.83
C ALA A 23 11.61 -12.44 -3.70
N CYS A 24 11.83 -11.23 -3.18
CA CYS A 24 12.76 -11.02 -2.08
C CYS A 24 12.30 -11.76 -0.81
N ALA A 25 11.01 -11.77 -0.49
CA ALA A 25 10.50 -12.48 0.68
C ALA A 25 10.74 -13.98 0.58
N ALA A 26 10.34 -14.61 -0.53
CA ALA A 26 10.53 -16.05 -0.74
C ALA A 26 12.03 -16.44 -0.72
N ALA A 27 12.87 -15.67 -1.39
CA ALA A 27 14.32 -15.91 -1.46
C ALA A 27 15.01 -15.73 -0.11
N ASN A 28 14.70 -14.66 0.64
CA ASN A 28 15.26 -14.38 1.97
C ASN A 28 14.85 -15.43 3.03
N LEU A 29 13.71 -16.10 2.82
CA LEU A 29 13.28 -17.25 3.64
C LEU A 29 13.99 -18.55 3.23
N GLY A 30 14.74 -18.57 2.14
CA GLY A 30 15.56 -19.71 1.68
C GLY A 30 14.98 -20.47 0.48
N SER A 31 13.87 -20.05 -0.11
CA SER A 31 13.36 -20.65 -1.37
C SER A 31 14.23 -20.27 -2.54
N LYS A 32 14.57 -21.24 -3.39
CA LYS A 32 15.17 -20.97 -4.70
C LYS A 32 14.12 -20.29 -5.60
N THR A 33 14.29 -19.01 -5.83
CA THR A 33 13.28 -18.16 -6.44
C THR A 33 13.73 -17.67 -7.82
N LEU A 34 12.78 -17.58 -8.77
CA LEU A 34 12.98 -16.96 -10.08
C LEU A 34 12.01 -15.78 -10.23
N LEU A 35 12.52 -14.60 -10.53
CA LEU A 35 11.72 -13.43 -10.90
C LEU A 35 11.80 -13.20 -12.41
N ILE A 36 10.64 -13.28 -13.09
CA ILE A 36 10.55 -13.06 -14.54
C ILE A 36 9.89 -11.70 -14.80
N THR A 37 10.51 -10.85 -15.61
CA THR A 37 9.99 -9.53 -15.96
C THR A 37 10.16 -9.22 -17.44
N LEU A 38 9.24 -8.42 -18.00
CA LEU A 38 9.30 -7.95 -19.39
C LEU A 38 10.55 -7.10 -19.68
N ASP A 39 10.94 -6.24 -18.71
CA ASP A 39 12.06 -5.32 -18.87
C ASP A 39 12.75 -5.10 -17.51
N MET A 40 13.98 -5.56 -17.40
CA MET A 40 14.80 -5.40 -16.19
C MET A 40 15.14 -3.92 -15.88
N ASN A 41 15.06 -3.02 -16.86
CA ASN A 41 15.28 -1.58 -16.63
C ASN A 41 14.06 -0.88 -16.01
N LYS A 42 12.96 -1.61 -15.80
CA LYS A 42 11.68 -1.09 -15.31
C LYS A 42 11.20 -1.80 -14.05
N ILE A 43 12.11 -2.42 -13.31
CA ILE A 43 11.83 -3.06 -12.01
C ILE A 43 11.24 -2.01 -11.06
N ALA A 44 10.12 -2.35 -10.43
CA ALA A 44 9.35 -1.50 -9.50
C ALA A 44 9.08 -0.07 -10.01
N GLN A 45 8.96 0.13 -11.32
CA GLN A 45 8.74 1.46 -11.89
C GLN A 45 7.45 2.09 -11.36
N MET A 46 7.55 3.32 -10.88
CA MET A 46 6.41 4.15 -10.50
C MET A 46 5.69 4.66 -11.76
N SER A 47 4.71 3.90 -12.26
CA SER A 47 3.99 4.20 -13.51
C SER A 47 2.91 5.28 -13.37
N CYS A 48 2.43 5.52 -12.14
CA CYS A 48 1.51 6.60 -11.81
C CYS A 48 2.29 7.75 -11.14
N ASN A 49 1.82 8.32 -10.03
CA ASN A 49 2.54 9.37 -9.30
C ASN A 49 3.86 8.86 -8.70
N PRO A 50 4.93 9.68 -8.69
CA PRO A 50 6.21 9.29 -8.10
C PRO A 50 6.22 9.48 -6.58
N ALA A 51 5.30 8.83 -5.89
CA ALA A 51 5.15 8.95 -4.44
C ALA A 51 4.75 7.63 -3.78
N MET A 52 5.27 7.42 -2.57
CA MET A 52 4.93 6.30 -1.70
C MET A 52 4.24 6.80 -0.43
N GLY A 53 3.27 6.03 0.07
CA GLY A 53 2.55 6.35 1.29
C GLY A 53 1.32 7.24 1.05
N GLY A 54 0.97 8.02 2.08
CA GLY A 54 -0.28 8.76 2.15
C GLY A 54 -1.29 8.08 3.08
N ILE A 55 -2.52 8.58 3.12
CA ILE A 55 -3.56 8.16 4.08
C ILE A 55 -3.79 6.65 4.01
N ALA A 56 -3.62 5.96 5.11
CA ALA A 56 -3.62 4.51 5.30
C ALA A 56 -2.48 3.75 4.57
N LYS A 57 -1.94 4.30 3.51
CA LYS A 57 -0.90 3.66 2.70
C LYS A 57 0.48 3.76 3.34
N GLY A 58 0.76 4.91 3.98
CA GLY A 58 1.98 5.07 4.77
C GLY A 58 2.08 4.04 5.89
N GLN A 59 0.96 3.71 6.53
CA GLN A 59 0.87 2.63 7.52
C GLN A 59 1.27 1.29 6.91
N ILE A 60 0.75 0.96 5.72
CA ILE A 60 1.09 -0.29 5.02
C ILE A 60 2.60 -0.38 4.73
N VAL A 61 3.23 0.70 4.26
CA VAL A 61 4.69 0.68 4.00
C VAL A 61 5.48 0.46 5.28
N ARG A 62 5.07 1.08 6.40
CA ARG A 62 5.67 0.85 7.72
C ARG A 62 5.50 -0.61 8.19
N GLU A 63 4.34 -1.22 7.90
CA GLU A 63 4.08 -2.63 8.21
C GLU A 63 4.89 -3.59 7.33
N ILE A 64 5.04 -3.30 6.03
CA ILE A 64 5.94 -4.04 5.13
C ILE A 64 7.36 -3.99 5.66
N ASP A 65 7.85 -2.81 6.02
CA ASP A 65 9.19 -2.63 6.57
C ASP A 65 9.35 -3.41 7.88
N ALA A 66 8.40 -3.30 8.81
CA ALA A 66 8.44 -4.01 10.10
C ALA A 66 8.54 -5.54 9.94
N LEU A 67 7.91 -6.11 8.91
CA LEU A 67 7.99 -7.54 8.58
C LEU A 67 9.30 -7.95 7.88
N GLY A 68 10.15 -6.99 7.48
CA GLY A 68 11.40 -7.27 6.79
C GLY A 68 11.36 -7.04 5.27
N GLY A 69 10.28 -6.44 4.74
CA GLY A 69 10.17 -6.05 3.33
C GLY A 69 11.11 -4.91 2.94
N GLY A 70 11.16 -4.60 1.65
CA GLY A 70 12.11 -3.65 1.06
C GLY A 70 11.56 -2.25 0.79
N SER A 71 10.24 -2.11 0.63
CA SER A 71 9.61 -0.86 0.16
C SER A 71 9.91 0.36 1.02
N GLY A 72 9.98 0.20 2.36
CA GLY A 72 10.32 1.29 3.27
C GLY A 72 11.73 1.82 3.04
N ILE A 73 12.71 0.92 2.96
CA ILE A 73 14.12 1.25 2.74
C ILE A 73 14.34 1.94 1.38
N VAL A 74 13.76 1.37 0.31
CA VAL A 74 13.89 1.93 -1.04
C VAL A 74 13.21 3.30 -1.14
N THR A 75 12.07 3.47 -0.45
CA THR A 75 11.41 4.78 -0.37
C THR A 75 12.32 5.81 0.29
N ASP A 76 12.91 5.49 1.44
CA ASP A 76 13.80 6.42 2.16
C ASP A 76 15.02 6.85 1.33
N LYS A 77 15.63 5.89 0.61
CA LYS A 77 16.80 6.16 -0.25
C LYS A 77 16.47 7.03 -1.46
N SER A 78 15.24 7.01 -1.93
CA SER A 78 14.79 7.75 -3.13
C SER A 78 13.96 8.99 -2.83
N THR A 79 13.72 9.31 -1.56
CA THR A 79 12.86 10.43 -1.14
C THR A 79 13.48 11.78 -1.48
N ILE A 80 12.73 12.62 -2.21
CA ILE A 80 13.05 14.03 -2.51
C ILE A 80 12.13 15.02 -1.77
N GLN A 81 10.99 14.54 -1.21
CA GLN A 81 10.15 15.34 -0.32
C GLN A 81 9.41 14.40 0.63
N PHE A 82 9.31 14.77 1.90
CA PHE A 82 8.56 14.02 2.91
C PHE A 82 7.49 14.89 3.57
N ARG A 83 6.33 14.31 3.86
CA ARG A 83 5.27 14.96 4.64
C ARG A 83 4.55 13.95 5.53
N MET A 84 4.34 14.30 6.79
CA MET A 84 3.42 13.58 7.66
C MET A 84 2.01 14.15 7.49
N LEU A 85 1.13 13.39 6.88
CA LEU A 85 -0.27 13.79 6.68
C LEU A 85 -1.10 13.57 7.93
N ASN A 86 -2.15 14.38 8.10
CA ASN A 86 -3.12 14.28 9.21
C ASN A 86 -2.53 14.49 10.61
N LEU A 87 -1.44 15.24 10.78
CA LEU A 87 -0.85 15.54 12.09
C LEU A 87 -1.88 16.08 13.10
N SER A 88 -2.78 16.95 12.66
CA SER A 88 -3.84 17.54 13.52
C SER A 88 -4.92 16.55 13.97
N LYS A 89 -4.97 15.33 13.38
CA LYS A 89 -5.99 14.31 13.69
C LYS A 89 -5.53 13.25 14.68
N GLY A 90 -4.29 13.35 15.15
CA GLY A 90 -3.69 12.45 16.12
C GLY A 90 -3.04 11.18 15.51
N PRO A 91 -2.28 10.42 16.33
CA PRO A 91 -1.38 9.35 15.89
C PRO A 91 -2.08 8.21 15.11
N ALA A 92 -3.34 7.90 15.43
CA ALA A 92 -4.13 6.90 14.72
C ALA A 92 -4.36 7.25 13.23
N MET A 93 -4.19 8.52 12.87
CA MET A 93 -4.42 9.04 11.53
C MET A 93 -3.15 9.54 10.84
N TRP A 94 -2.03 9.62 11.55
CA TRP A 94 -0.74 10.03 10.98
C TRP A 94 -0.35 9.10 9.85
N SER A 95 -0.04 9.68 8.72
CA SER A 95 0.18 8.91 7.49
C SER A 95 1.38 9.49 6.75
N PRO A 96 2.55 8.83 6.80
CA PRO A 96 3.73 9.30 6.09
C PRO A 96 3.52 9.22 4.58
N ARG A 97 4.01 10.24 3.85
CA ARG A 97 4.03 10.31 2.40
C ARG A 97 5.37 10.86 1.93
N ALA A 98 6.03 10.14 1.05
CA ALA A 98 7.24 10.59 0.38
C ALA A 98 7.00 10.79 -1.11
N GLN A 99 7.48 11.91 -1.64
CA GLN A 99 7.73 12.09 -3.05
C GLN A 99 9.10 11.49 -3.34
N CYS A 100 9.21 10.65 -4.37
CA CYS A 100 10.42 9.91 -4.67
C CYS A 100 11.01 10.34 -6.03
N ASP A 101 12.33 10.28 -6.16
CA ASP A 101 12.97 10.19 -7.47
C ASP A 101 12.64 8.82 -8.07
N ARG A 102 11.84 8.81 -9.13
CA ARG A 102 11.33 7.59 -9.76
C ARG A 102 12.44 6.71 -10.32
N MET A 103 13.50 7.31 -10.85
CA MET A 103 14.62 6.57 -11.44
C MET A 103 15.47 5.91 -10.35
N ILE A 104 15.75 6.65 -9.29
CA ILE A 104 16.50 6.13 -8.13
C ILE A 104 15.69 5.04 -7.43
N PHE A 105 14.37 5.22 -7.25
CA PHE A 105 13.50 4.20 -6.68
C PHE A 105 13.58 2.87 -7.45
N SER A 106 13.52 2.93 -8.78
CA SER A 106 13.65 1.73 -9.64
C SER A 106 15.05 1.13 -9.57
N ALA A 107 16.10 1.96 -9.57
CA ALA A 107 17.49 1.51 -9.45
C ALA A 107 17.78 0.83 -8.10
N GLU A 108 17.28 1.38 -7.00
CA GLU A 108 17.42 0.79 -5.65
C GLU A 108 16.69 -0.55 -5.53
N TRP A 109 15.51 -0.68 -6.13
CA TRP A 109 14.82 -1.97 -6.21
C TRP A 109 15.58 -2.98 -7.07
N ARG A 110 16.13 -2.54 -8.22
CA ARG A 110 16.93 -3.39 -9.07
C ARG A 110 18.18 -3.90 -8.35
N ASP A 111 18.91 -3.00 -7.69
CA ASP A 111 20.07 -3.35 -6.86
C ASP A 111 19.68 -4.39 -5.80
N ARG A 112 18.57 -4.17 -5.10
CA ARG A 112 18.08 -5.07 -4.06
C ARG A 112 17.76 -6.47 -4.60
N VAL A 113 17.05 -6.60 -5.71
CA VAL A 113 16.69 -7.93 -6.26
C VAL A 113 17.89 -8.65 -6.87
N GLU A 114 18.84 -7.92 -7.47
CA GLU A 114 20.07 -8.49 -8.03
C GLU A 114 21.05 -8.98 -6.94
N HIS A 115 20.99 -8.41 -5.72
CA HIS A 115 21.84 -8.79 -4.58
C HIS A 115 21.09 -9.59 -3.50
N THR A 116 19.90 -10.09 -3.78
CA THR A 116 19.18 -11.00 -2.88
C THR A 116 19.63 -12.44 -3.14
N ASP A 117 20.18 -13.09 -2.12
CA ASP A 117 20.56 -14.51 -2.20
C ASP A 117 19.38 -15.40 -2.60
N ASN A 118 19.62 -16.50 -3.30
CA ASN A 118 18.62 -17.46 -3.79
C ASN A 118 17.61 -16.89 -4.81
N LEU A 119 17.85 -15.70 -5.38
CA LEU A 119 16.98 -15.04 -6.34
C LEU A 119 17.66 -14.93 -7.72
N ASP A 120 17.13 -15.67 -8.69
CA ASP A 120 17.52 -15.57 -10.09
C ASP A 120 16.56 -14.61 -10.83
N LEU A 121 17.07 -13.89 -11.83
CA LEU A 121 16.31 -12.98 -12.68
C LEU A 121 16.26 -13.48 -14.12
N TRP A 122 15.11 -13.27 -14.79
CA TRP A 122 14.95 -13.57 -16.21
C TRP A 122 14.12 -12.51 -16.92
N GLN A 123 14.59 -12.04 -18.06
CA GLN A 123 13.84 -11.06 -18.86
C GLN A 123 13.10 -11.76 -20.00
N ASP A 124 11.78 -11.89 -19.85
CA ASP A 124 10.86 -12.39 -20.88
C ASP A 124 9.40 -12.13 -20.45
N ASP A 125 8.44 -12.44 -21.34
CA ASP A 125 7.00 -12.40 -21.08
C ASP A 125 6.47 -13.81 -20.81
N VAL A 126 5.82 -14.02 -19.67
CA VAL A 126 5.17 -15.28 -19.34
C VAL A 126 3.77 -15.30 -19.97
N ILE A 127 3.54 -16.27 -20.87
CA ILE A 127 2.30 -16.39 -21.65
C ILE A 127 1.44 -17.60 -21.26
N GLU A 128 1.99 -18.56 -20.50
CA GLU A 128 1.31 -19.81 -20.16
C GLU A 128 1.76 -20.33 -18.78
N LEU A 129 0.81 -20.86 -18.00
CA LEU A 129 1.06 -21.65 -16.80
C LEU A 129 1.17 -23.13 -17.19
N LEU A 130 2.18 -23.82 -16.67
CA LEU A 130 2.31 -25.27 -16.78
C LEU A 130 1.55 -25.89 -15.58
N LEU A 131 0.56 -26.72 -15.88
CA LEU A 131 -0.33 -27.31 -14.88
C LEU A 131 -0.34 -28.84 -15.02
N ASP A 132 -0.34 -29.54 -13.88
CA ASP A 132 -0.57 -30.97 -13.80
C ASP A 132 -1.59 -31.27 -12.69
N LYS A 133 -2.67 -31.98 -13.02
CA LYS A 133 -3.72 -32.42 -12.07
C LYS A 133 -4.22 -31.32 -11.11
N GLY A 134 -4.42 -30.09 -11.61
CA GLY A 134 -4.92 -28.98 -10.81
C GLY A 134 -3.86 -28.28 -9.95
N GLN A 135 -2.59 -28.58 -10.15
CA GLN A 135 -1.46 -27.94 -9.49
C GLN A 135 -0.55 -27.27 -10.49
N VAL A 136 0.00 -26.09 -10.16
CA VAL A 136 1.01 -25.43 -10.98
C VAL A 136 2.34 -26.17 -10.88
N THR A 137 3.02 -26.32 -12.04
CA THR A 137 4.34 -26.98 -12.16
C THR A 137 5.39 -26.11 -12.82
N GLY A 138 5.02 -24.90 -13.20
CA GLY A 138 5.93 -23.93 -13.81
C GLY A 138 5.23 -22.96 -14.74
N VAL A 139 6.02 -22.31 -15.60
CA VAL A 139 5.56 -21.32 -16.57
C VAL A 139 6.25 -21.51 -17.90
N ARG A 140 5.62 -21.04 -18.99
CA ARG A 140 6.23 -20.91 -20.32
C ARG A 140 6.27 -19.46 -20.74
N THR A 141 7.41 -19.05 -21.27
CA THR A 141 7.63 -17.69 -21.75
C THR A 141 7.35 -17.56 -23.25
N ARG A 142 7.29 -16.30 -23.74
CA ARG A 142 7.08 -15.97 -25.15
C ARG A 142 8.19 -16.50 -26.05
N LEU A 143 9.43 -16.57 -25.55
CA LEU A 143 10.57 -17.19 -26.27
C LEU A 143 10.48 -18.73 -26.34
N GLY A 144 9.42 -19.34 -25.77
CA GLY A 144 9.21 -20.80 -25.78
C GLY A 144 9.98 -21.54 -24.68
N ILE A 145 10.60 -20.83 -23.76
CA ILE A 145 11.35 -21.41 -22.65
C ILE A 145 10.38 -21.82 -21.54
N SER A 146 10.52 -23.03 -21.02
CA SER A 146 9.73 -23.55 -19.91
C SER A 146 10.58 -23.59 -18.64
N PHE A 147 10.14 -22.89 -17.58
CA PHE A 147 10.71 -22.96 -16.24
C PHE A 147 9.84 -23.83 -15.35
N SER A 148 10.44 -24.83 -14.71
CA SER A 148 9.76 -25.69 -13.74
C SER A 148 9.82 -25.05 -12.36
N GLY A 149 8.69 -25.04 -11.64
CA GLY A 149 8.61 -24.51 -10.28
C GLY A 149 7.43 -25.08 -9.51
N HIS A 150 7.57 -25.13 -8.20
CA HIS A 150 6.56 -25.72 -7.31
C HIS A 150 5.45 -24.74 -6.92
N ARG A 151 5.74 -23.44 -6.89
CA ARG A 151 4.80 -22.35 -6.64
C ARG A 151 4.98 -21.26 -7.68
N VAL A 152 3.88 -20.62 -8.08
CA VAL A 152 3.90 -19.49 -9.01
C VAL A 152 3.09 -18.34 -8.42
N ILE A 153 3.67 -17.14 -8.44
CA ILE A 153 3.01 -15.90 -8.00
C ILE A 153 2.85 -14.99 -9.20
N LEU A 154 1.60 -14.70 -9.59
CA LEU A 154 1.29 -13.76 -10.66
C LEU A 154 1.12 -12.35 -10.11
N THR A 155 1.88 -11.41 -10.67
CA THR A 155 1.88 -9.98 -10.29
C THR A 155 1.83 -9.05 -11.52
N ASN A 156 1.01 -9.39 -12.51
CA ASN A 156 1.04 -8.84 -13.86
C ASN A 156 0.64 -7.36 -14.00
N GLY A 157 0.20 -6.67 -12.95
CA GLY A 157 -0.16 -5.25 -13.00
C GLY A 157 -1.26 -4.95 -14.01
N THR A 158 -1.00 -4.02 -14.95
CA THR A 158 -1.93 -3.61 -16.01
C THR A 158 -1.68 -4.31 -17.35
N PHE A 159 -0.89 -5.38 -17.37
CA PHE A 159 -0.38 -5.97 -18.62
C PHE A 159 -1.29 -7.03 -19.22
N LEU A 160 -2.10 -7.75 -18.40
CA LEU A 160 -2.99 -8.80 -18.91
C LEU A 160 -4.09 -8.21 -19.81
N ASN A 161 -4.02 -8.52 -21.11
CA ASN A 161 -4.90 -7.97 -22.14
C ASN A 161 -5.00 -6.44 -22.07
N GLY A 162 -3.88 -5.77 -21.75
CA GLY A 162 -3.79 -4.33 -21.57
C GLY A 162 -4.15 -3.58 -22.84
N LEU A 163 -5.04 -2.58 -22.73
CA LEU A 163 -5.51 -1.75 -23.85
C LEU A 163 -5.54 -0.28 -23.42
N MET A 164 -4.73 0.54 -24.08
CA MET A 164 -4.64 1.99 -23.81
C MET A 164 -5.54 2.78 -24.73
N HIS A 165 -6.06 3.91 -24.23
CA HIS A 165 -6.98 4.78 -24.94
C HIS A 165 -6.58 6.26 -24.81
N ILE A 166 -6.52 6.98 -25.94
CA ILE A 166 -6.32 8.44 -26.02
C ILE A 166 -7.27 8.97 -27.08
N GLY A 167 -8.33 9.67 -26.68
CA GLY A 167 -9.40 10.03 -27.59
C GLY A 167 -9.98 8.80 -28.27
N ARG A 168 -10.10 8.85 -29.59
CA ARG A 168 -10.61 7.74 -30.42
C ARG A 168 -9.55 6.66 -30.73
N VAL A 169 -8.30 6.87 -30.32
CA VAL A 169 -7.22 5.92 -30.60
C VAL A 169 -7.09 4.91 -29.46
N SER A 170 -7.12 3.62 -29.82
CA SER A 170 -6.88 2.52 -28.89
C SER A 170 -5.76 1.63 -29.41
N PHE A 171 -4.85 1.22 -28.54
CA PHE A 171 -3.74 0.37 -28.90
C PHE A 171 -3.33 -0.53 -27.73
N PRO A 172 -2.87 -1.78 -28.02
CA PRO A 172 -2.48 -2.72 -26.98
C PRO A 172 -1.21 -2.26 -26.25
N GLY A 173 -1.18 -2.51 -24.94
CA GLY A 173 -0.03 -2.25 -24.09
C GLY A 173 -0.39 -2.25 -22.61
N GLY A 174 0.56 -2.59 -21.76
CA GLY A 174 0.40 -2.50 -20.31
C GLY A 174 0.70 -1.11 -19.75
N ARG A 175 1.64 -0.40 -20.38
CA ARG A 175 2.02 1.00 -20.19
C ARG A 175 2.43 1.57 -21.53
N ILE A 176 2.55 2.90 -21.63
CA ILE A 176 2.99 3.53 -22.88
C ILE A 176 4.37 2.97 -23.29
N SER A 177 4.49 2.55 -24.54
CA SER A 177 5.68 1.91 -25.13
C SER A 177 6.05 0.55 -24.52
N GLU A 178 5.14 -0.12 -23.82
CA GLU A 178 5.35 -1.47 -23.30
C GLU A 178 4.22 -2.40 -23.74
N PRO A 179 4.55 -3.62 -24.26
CA PRO A 179 3.55 -4.52 -24.82
C PRO A 179 2.58 -5.06 -23.76
N ALA A 180 1.40 -5.48 -24.22
CA ALA A 180 0.48 -6.26 -23.40
C ALA A 180 0.89 -7.74 -23.38
N THR A 181 0.51 -8.43 -22.31
CA THR A 181 0.65 -9.89 -22.17
C THR A 181 -0.67 -10.59 -22.51
N TYR A 182 -0.61 -11.60 -23.35
CA TYR A 182 -1.74 -12.40 -23.80
C TYR A 182 -1.53 -13.88 -23.45
N GLY A 183 -2.64 -14.63 -23.40
CA GLY A 183 -2.65 -16.09 -23.17
C GLY A 183 -3.00 -16.49 -21.73
N LEU A 184 -2.42 -15.82 -20.71
CA LEU A 184 -2.67 -16.17 -19.31
C LEU A 184 -4.14 -15.97 -18.88
N SER A 185 -4.78 -14.86 -19.27
CA SER A 185 -6.18 -14.59 -18.91
C SER A 185 -7.12 -15.62 -19.54
N GLU A 186 -6.90 -15.99 -20.79
CA GLU A 186 -7.66 -16.98 -21.52
C GLU A 186 -7.52 -18.36 -20.88
N GLN A 187 -6.29 -18.74 -20.55
CA GLN A 187 -5.99 -20.00 -19.87
C GLN A 187 -6.68 -20.05 -18.50
N LEU A 188 -6.54 -19.03 -17.67
CA LEU A 188 -7.17 -18.97 -16.34
C LEU A 188 -8.70 -18.99 -16.43
N ARG A 189 -9.28 -18.29 -17.42
CA ARG A 189 -10.72 -18.36 -17.69
C ARG A 189 -11.18 -19.78 -18.04
N ALA A 190 -10.41 -20.50 -18.86
CA ALA A 190 -10.69 -21.90 -19.18
C ALA A 190 -10.62 -22.83 -17.96
N TYR A 191 -9.82 -22.48 -16.96
CA TYR A 191 -9.78 -23.18 -15.66
C TYR A 191 -10.88 -22.77 -14.69
N GLY A 192 -11.82 -21.91 -15.09
CA GLY A 192 -12.98 -21.51 -14.30
C GLY A 192 -12.80 -20.26 -13.45
N PHE A 193 -11.69 -19.52 -13.60
CA PHE A 193 -11.52 -18.25 -12.91
C PHE A 193 -12.49 -17.19 -13.45
N THR A 194 -13.10 -16.44 -12.52
CA THR A 194 -13.90 -15.26 -12.85
C THR A 194 -12.94 -14.10 -13.16
N VAL A 195 -12.94 -13.70 -14.41
CA VAL A 195 -12.12 -12.59 -14.93
C VAL A 195 -13.03 -11.39 -15.17
N GLY A 196 -12.62 -10.22 -14.72
CA GLY A 196 -13.25 -8.95 -15.02
C GLY A 196 -12.26 -7.98 -15.69
N ARG A 197 -12.75 -6.81 -16.09
CA ARG A 197 -11.90 -5.73 -16.58
C ARG A 197 -12.02 -4.52 -15.69
N MET A 198 -10.88 -3.91 -15.39
CA MET A 198 -10.78 -2.64 -14.68
C MET A 198 -10.12 -1.59 -15.54
N LYS A 199 -10.42 -0.34 -15.23
CA LYS A 199 -9.81 0.83 -15.87
C LYS A 199 -9.06 1.65 -14.85
N THR A 200 -7.88 2.11 -15.22
CA THR A 200 -7.18 3.18 -14.53
C THR A 200 -6.70 4.22 -15.54
N GLY A 201 -6.05 5.28 -15.09
CA GLY A 201 -5.54 6.31 -15.98
C GLY A 201 -4.33 7.00 -15.39
N THR A 202 -3.60 7.70 -16.24
CA THR A 202 -2.46 8.52 -15.86
C THR A 202 -2.59 9.91 -16.50
N PRO A 203 -2.12 10.98 -15.84
CA PRO A 203 -2.10 12.31 -16.42
C PRO A 203 -0.93 12.49 -17.40
N VAL A 204 -0.93 13.64 -18.04
CA VAL A 204 0.19 14.12 -18.86
C VAL A 204 1.49 14.16 -18.07
N ARG A 205 2.61 14.03 -18.79
CA ARG A 205 3.94 14.37 -18.27
C ARG A 205 4.40 15.66 -18.88
N ILE A 206 4.81 16.60 -18.05
CA ILE A 206 5.11 17.99 -18.39
C ILE A 206 6.61 18.23 -18.38
N ASP A 207 7.09 19.01 -19.36
CA ASP A 207 8.45 19.57 -19.33
C ASP A 207 8.48 20.80 -18.42
N GLY A 208 9.06 20.67 -17.24
CA GLY A 208 9.15 21.73 -16.24
C GLY A 208 9.85 23.00 -16.74
N ARG A 209 10.73 22.91 -17.76
CA ARG A 209 11.38 24.08 -18.37
C ARG A 209 10.39 25.02 -19.08
N SER A 210 9.17 24.53 -19.34
CA SER A 210 8.11 25.27 -20.03
C SER A 210 7.07 25.87 -19.06
N ILE A 211 7.30 25.77 -17.76
CA ILE A 211 6.38 26.23 -16.71
C ILE A 211 6.91 27.50 -16.07
N ASP A 212 6.03 28.47 -15.86
CA ASP A 212 6.30 29.64 -15.03
C ASP A 212 5.94 29.36 -13.56
N PHE A 213 6.90 28.80 -12.82
CA PHE A 213 6.70 28.45 -11.41
C PHE A 213 6.42 29.65 -10.51
N SER A 214 6.73 30.89 -10.94
CA SER A 214 6.46 32.10 -10.14
C SER A 214 4.96 32.38 -9.98
N LYS A 215 4.13 31.83 -10.87
CA LYS A 215 2.67 31.94 -10.83
C LYS A 215 2.01 30.82 -10.03
N LEU A 216 2.77 29.82 -9.57
CA LEU A 216 2.23 28.66 -8.89
C LEU A 216 2.46 28.74 -7.38
N THR A 217 1.57 28.12 -6.61
CA THR A 217 1.77 28.01 -5.15
C THR A 217 2.77 26.90 -4.84
N ARG A 218 3.92 27.29 -4.31
CA ARG A 218 4.98 26.34 -3.87
C ARG A 218 4.52 25.58 -2.63
N GLN A 219 4.75 24.28 -2.61
CA GLN A 219 4.48 23.39 -1.48
C GLN A 219 5.74 22.60 -1.11
N ASP A 220 6.38 23.02 -0.02
CA ASP A 220 7.56 22.35 0.54
C ASP A 220 7.16 21.11 1.34
N GLY A 221 8.13 20.23 1.57
CA GLY A 221 8.03 19.11 2.52
C GLY A 221 8.16 19.57 3.97
N ASP A 222 8.00 18.64 4.89
CA ASP A 222 8.24 18.86 6.32
C ASP A 222 9.74 19.07 6.56
N ASN A 223 10.07 19.93 7.54
CA ASN A 223 11.47 20.16 7.92
C ASN A 223 12.03 18.95 8.65
N ASP A 224 11.23 18.35 9.53
CA ASP A 224 11.57 17.15 10.25
C ASP A 224 11.27 15.93 9.38
N PHE A 225 12.32 15.16 9.10
CA PHE A 225 12.26 14.08 8.15
C PHE A 225 11.90 12.77 8.86
N HIS A 226 10.61 12.47 8.96
CA HIS A 226 10.12 11.16 9.42
C HIS A 226 10.26 10.16 8.28
N LYS A 227 11.04 9.11 8.48
CA LYS A 227 11.33 8.10 7.47
C LYS A 227 10.38 6.92 7.54
N PHE A 228 10.30 6.15 6.45
CA PHE A 228 9.45 4.94 6.38
C PHE A 228 10.08 3.73 7.05
N SER A 229 11.37 3.50 6.85
CA SER A 229 12.04 2.37 7.47
C SER A 229 12.38 2.63 8.94
N PHE A 230 12.20 1.64 9.79
CA PHE A 230 12.69 1.64 11.18
C PHE A 230 14.22 1.56 11.27
N LEU A 231 14.89 1.30 10.15
CA LEU A 231 16.36 1.36 10.01
C LEU A 231 16.87 2.67 9.38
N SER A 232 16.01 3.64 9.23
CA SER A 232 16.32 4.86 8.47
C SER A 232 17.52 5.67 8.98
N PHE A 233 17.86 5.55 10.28
CA PHE A 233 19.07 6.16 10.84
C PHE A 233 20.37 5.57 10.28
N ALA A 234 20.32 4.36 9.70
CA ALA A 234 21.45 3.71 9.06
C ALA A 234 21.71 4.16 7.61
N TYR A 235 20.79 4.97 7.03
CA TYR A 235 20.90 5.41 5.65
C TYR A 235 21.07 6.93 5.59
N THR A 236 22.00 7.38 4.73
CA THR A 236 22.13 8.78 4.38
C THR A 236 21.39 9.02 3.08
N ASN A 237 20.36 9.85 3.09
CA ASN A 237 19.73 10.34 1.87
C ASN A 237 20.44 11.67 1.49
N SER A 238 21.15 11.68 0.36
CA SER A 238 21.90 12.83 -0.15
C SER A 238 21.13 13.61 -1.22
N LEU A 239 19.89 13.25 -1.51
CA LEU A 239 19.08 13.90 -2.54
C LEU A 239 18.62 15.29 -2.09
N GLU A 240 18.54 16.21 -3.03
CA GLU A 240 18.02 17.55 -2.77
C GLU A 240 16.52 17.50 -2.50
N LYS A 241 16.08 18.28 -1.52
CA LYS A 241 14.65 18.43 -1.22
C LYS A 241 13.99 19.26 -2.33
N MET A 242 13.01 18.67 -3.00
CA MET A 242 12.28 19.30 -4.09
C MET A 242 10.85 19.68 -3.67
N PRO A 243 10.39 20.91 -3.98
CA PRO A 243 9.01 21.29 -3.75
C PRO A 243 8.06 20.67 -4.80
N CYS A 244 6.81 20.45 -4.41
CA CYS A 244 5.71 20.34 -5.34
C CYS A 244 5.08 21.72 -5.57
N TYR A 245 4.24 21.85 -6.59
CA TYR A 245 3.54 23.10 -6.87
C TYR A 245 2.04 22.83 -7.08
N ILE A 246 1.23 23.80 -6.68
CA ILE A 246 -0.21 23.74 -6.84
C ILE A 246 -0.62 24.72 -7.94
N ALA A 247 -1.40 24.22 -8.89
CA ALA A 247 -2.08 24.98 -9.93
C ALA A 247 -3.58 24.71 -9.86
N TYR A 248 -4.35 25.46 -10.62
CA TYR A 248 -5.81 25.35 -10.63
C TYR A 248 -6.34 25.38 -12.06
N THR A 249 -7.32 24.53 -12.35
CA THR A 249 -8.13 24.71 -13.55
C THR A 249 -9.05 25.93 -13.39
N ASN A 250 -9.58 26.40 -14.50
CA ASN A 250 -10.54 27.48 -14.54
C ASN A 250 -11.65 27.15 -15.57
N LYS A 251 -12.63 28.03 -15.69
CA LYS A 251 -13.78 27.83 -16.58
C LYS A 251 -13.36 27.63 -18.04
N VAL A 252 -12.38 28.39 -18.54
CA VAL A 252 -11.89 28.25 -19.93
C VAL A 252 -11.27 26.87 -20.15
N VAL A 253 -10.47 26.38 -19.19
CA VAL A 253 -9.93 25.02 -19.21
C VAL A 253 -11.04 23.98 -19.27
N HIS A 254 -12.10 24.17 -18.46
CA HIS A 254 -13.25 23.24 -18.41
C HIS A 254 -14.01 23.22 -19.73
N ASP A 255 -14.24 24.38 -20.35
CA ASP A 255 -14.96 24.48 -21.60
C ASP A 255 -14.19 23.79 -22.74
N ILE A 256 -12.86 23.99 -22.81
CA ILE A 256 -12.01 23.30 -23.78
C ILE A 256 -12.04 21.78 -23.58
N LEU A 257 -11.95 21.29 -22.32
CA LEU A 257 -12.02 19.87 -22.04
C LEU A 257 -13.34 19.24 -22.46
N ARG A 258 -14.47 19.96 -22.29
CA ARG A 258 -15.80 19.49 -22.70
C ARG A 258 -15.93 19.34 -24.23
N GLU A 259 -15.21 20.13 -25.04
CA GLU A 259 -15.17 19.94 -26.50
C GLU A 259 -14.75 18.51 -26.90
N GLY A 260 -13.94 17.84 -26.05
CA GLY A 260 -13.45 16.50 -26.34
C GLY A 260 -14.32 15.35 -25.78
N PHE A 261 -15.47 15.64 -25.16
CA PHE A 261 -16.27 14.60 -24.49
C PHE A 261 -16.82 13.55 -25.45
N ASP A 262 -17.25 13.95 -26.66
CA ASP A 262 -17.72 13.02 -27.69
C ASP A 262 -16.61 12.07 -28.20
N ASP A 263 -15.34 12.46 -28.05
CA ASP A 263 -14.17 11.68 -28.40
C ASP A 263 -13.58 10.92 -27.20
N SER A 264 -14.15 11.13 -26.01
CA SER A 264 -13.68 10.43 -24.80
C SER A 264 -14.12 8.97 -24.80
N PRO A 265 -13.20 8.00 -24.65
CA PRO A 265 -13.54 6.60 -24.57
C PRO A 265 -14.41 6.25 -23.35
N LEU A 266 -14.45 7.15 -22.35
CA LEU A 266 -15.30 7.01 -21.15
C LEU A 266 -16.77 7.37 -21.46
N PHE A 267 -17.03 8.33 -22.34
CA PHE A 267 -18.37 8.83 -22.62
C PHE A 267 -18.96 8.28 -23.93
N ASN A 268 -18.11 7.91 -24.89
CA ASN A 268 -18.58 7.33 -26.16
C ASN A 268 -18.91 5.82 -26.08
N GLY A 269 -18.78 5.20 -24.88
CA GLY A 269 -19.11 3.79 -24.64
C GLY A 269 -18.02 2.78 -25.03
N THR A 270 -16.83 3.24 -25.43
CA THR A 270 -15.68 2.35 -25.74
C THR A 270 -15.21 1.65 -24.46
N ILE A 271 -15.00 2.39 -23.37
CA ILE A 271 -14.66 1.85 -22.05
C ILE A 271 -15.96 1.57 -21.31
N LYS A 272 -16.17 0.28 -20.98
CA LYS A 272 -17.31 -0.20 -20.18
C LYS A 272 -16.90 -0.57 -18.76
N SER A 273 -15.61 -0.67 -18.48
CA SER A 273 -15.07 -1.02 -17.18
C SER A 273 -15.12 0.12 -16.18
N ILE A 274 -15.25 -0.21 -14.90
CA ILE A 274 -15.33 0.78 -13.83
C ILE A 274 -13.94 1.28 -13.48
N GLY A 275 -13.80 2.62 -13.41
CA GLY A 275 -12.58 3.29 -12.98
C GLY A 275 -12.52 3.54 -11.48
N PRO A 276 -11.36 3.96 -10.94
CA PRO A 276 -11.20 4.20 -9.51
C PRO A 276 -12.00 5.44 -9.05
N ARG A 277 -12.85 5.26 -8.06
CA ARG A 277 -13.71 6.29 -7.48
C ARG A 277 -12.94 7.50 -6.91
N TYR A 278 -11.76 7.24 -6.33
CA TYR A 278 -10.98 8.24 -5.60
C TYR A 278 -9.83 8.87 -6.40
N CYS A 279 -9.68 8.50 -7.66
CA CYS A 279 -8.78 9.14 -8.61
C CYS A 279 -9.49 9.28 -9.96
N PRO A 280 -10.61 10.04 -10.00
CA PRO A 280 -11.35 10.24 -11.25
C PRO A 280 -10.49 11.01 -12.24
N SER A 281 -10.70 10.73 -13.52
CA SER A 281 -10.13 11.56 -14.58
C SER A 281 -10.70 12.97 -14.53
N ILE A 282 -10.02 13.93 -15.18
CA ILE A 282 -10.49 15.32 -15.17
C ILE A 282 -11.87 15.44 -15.85
N GLU A 283 -12.11 14.69 -16.93
CA GLU A 283 -13.41 14.65 -17.59
C GLU A 283 -14.51 14.10 -16.66
N THR A 284 -14.23 13.07 -15.86
CA THR A 284 -15.18 12.56 -14.85
C THR A 284 -15.45 13.57 -13.75
N LYS A 285 -14.42 14.37 -13.34
CA LYS A 285 -14.63 15.46 -12.36
C LYS A 285 -15.54 16.55 -12.90
N LEU A 286 -15.36 16.92 -14.18
CA LEU A 286 -16.17 17.95 -14.85
C LEU A 286 -17.62 17.52 -15.06
N ASP A 287 -17.88 16.23 -15.22
CA ASP A 287 -19.22 15.66 -15.30
C ASP A 287 -19.88 15.59 -13.92
N THR A 288 -19.18 14.96 -12.94
CA THR A 288 -19.73 14.72 -11.60
C THR A 288 -19.86 16.00 -10.76
N PHE A 289 -18.96 16.97 -10.93
CA PHE A 289 -18.89 18.23 -10.18
C PHE A 289 -18.96 19.41 -11.14
N SER A 290 -19.98 19.44 -12.00
CA SER A 290 -20.17 20.42 -13.06
C SER A 290 -20.36 21.86 -12.55
N ASP A 291 -20.76 22.03 -11.30
CA ASP A 291 -20.94 23.30 -10.59
C ASP A 291 -19.62 23.90 -10.05
N ARG A 292 -18.51 23.16 -10.11
CA ARG A 292 -17.21 23.63 -9.65
C ARG A 292 -16.49 24.40 -10.75
N ASP A 293 -16.11 25.65 -10.47
CA ASP A 293 -15.38 26.51 -11.43
C ASP A 293 -13.88 26.18 -11.47
N SER A 294 -13.36 25.39 -10.53
CA SER A 294 -11.93 25.10 -10.40
C SER A 294 -11.66 23.75 -9.73
N HIS A 295 -10.61 23.08 -10.18
CA HIS A 295 -10.05 21.87 -9.57
C HIS A 295 -8.57 22.06 -9.29
N HIS A 296 -8.10 21.51 -8.17
CA HIS A 296 -6.69 21.52 -7.79
C HIS A 296 -5.89 20.57 -8.68
N LEU A 297 -4.72 21.03 -9.11
CA LEU A 297 -3.71 20.27 -9.81
C LEU A 297 -2.42 20.33 -9.00
N PHE A 298 -1.73 19.19 -8.86
CA PHE A 298 -0.43 19.13 -8.18
C PHE A 298 0.64 18.78 -9.20
N LEU A 299 1.61 19.67 -9.35
CA LEU A 299 2.78 19.47 -10.17
C LEU A 299 3.87 18.84 -9.31
N GLU A 300 4.11 17.55 -9.52
CA GLU A 300 4.99 16.71 -8.71
C GLU A 300 6.26 16.38 -9.52
N PRO A 301 7.49 16.73 -9.03
CA PRO A 301 8.73 16.40 -9.73
C PRO A 301 8.91 14.87 -9.79
N GLU A 302 9.33 14.35 -10.94
CA GLU A 302 9.60 12.92 -11.11
C GLU A 302 11.03 12.50 -10.71
N GLY A 303 11.87 13.44 -10.30
CA GLY A 303 13.22 13.20 -9.80
C GLY A 303 14.12 14.43 -9.80
N GLU A 304 15.26 14.31 -9.14
CA GLU A 304 16.24 15.39 -8.96
C GLU A 304 16.89 15.81 -10.29
N ARG A 305 17.19 14.83 -11.16
CA ARG A 305 17.97 15.04 -12.40
C ARG A 305 17.11 15.01 -13.66
N THR A 306 15.81 15.16 -13.54
CA THR A 306 14.88 15.22 -14.67
C THR A 306 14.09 16.52 -14.67
N THR A 307 13.71 16.97 -15.86
CA THR A 307 12.78 18.11 -16.02
C THR A 307 11.34 17.62 -16.13
N GLU A 308 11.09 16.32 -15.97
CA GLU A 308 9.76 15.71 -16.07
C GLU A 308 8.96 15.96 -14.78
N TYR A 309 7.73 16.43 -14.94
CA TYR A 309 6.76 16.59 -13.85
C TYR A 309 5.50 15.80 -14.14
N TYR A 310 4.98 15.17 -13.10
CA TYR A 310 3.69 14.50 -13.05
C TYR A 310 2.59 15.51 -12.66
N LEU A 311 1.51 15.61 -13.44
CA LEU A 311 0.41 16.52 -13.14
C LEU A 311 -0.73 15.78 -12.46
N ASN A 312 -0.63 15.58 -11.16
CA ASN A 312 -1.66 14.93 -10.36
C ASN A 312 -2.96 15.75 -10.38
N GLY A 313 -4.09 15.07 -10.59
CA GLY A 313 -5.40 15.71 -10.70
C GLY A 313 -5.86 15.95 -12.13
N PHE A 314 -4.98 15.80 -13.13
CA PHE A 314 -5.28 15.95 -14.57
C PHE A 314 -5.15 14.62 -15.33
N SER A 315 -5.51 13.48 -14.70
CA SER A 315 -5.62 12.23 -15.44
C SER A 315 -6.70 12.36 -16.51
N SER A 316 -6.40 11.99 -17.74
CA SER A 316 -7.32 12.20 -18.87
C SER A 316 -7.14 11.11 -19.93
N SER A 317 -8.24 10.80 -20.62
CA SER A 317 -8.25 9.99 -21.84
C SER A 317 -8.75 10.76 -23.06
N LEU A 318 -8.94 12.04 -22.95
CA LEU A 318 -9.31 12.94 -24.05
C LEU A 318 -8.26 12.95 -25.16
N PRO A 319 -8.60 13.42 -26.39
CA PRO A 319 -7.61 13.65 -27.43
C PRO A 319 -6.44 14.49 -26.96
N TRP A 320 -5.23 14.19 -27.41
CA TRP A 320 -4.00 14.82 -26.92
C TRP A 320 -3.94 16.34 -27.16
N ASP A 321 -4.51 16.80 -28.26
CA ASP A 321 -4.60 18.21 -28.62
C ASP A 321 -5.56 18.97 -27.70
N ILE A 322 -6.69 18.39 -27.32
CA ILE A 322 -7.60 18.93 -26.31
C ILE A 322 -6.88 19.04 -24.95
N GLN A 323 -6.15 17.98 -24.54
CA GLN A 323 -5.37 18.03 -23.31
C GLN A 323 -4.35 19.19 -23.33
N LEU A 324 -3.60 19.36 -24.42
CA LEU A 324 -2.59 20.42 -24.55
C LEU A 324 -3.22 21.81 -24.60
N ARG A 325 -4.31 21.99 -25.36
CA ARG A 325 -5.03 23.28 -25.45
C ARG A 325 -5.58 23.68 -24.07
N ALA A 326 -6.18 22.77 -23.36
CA ALA A 326 -6.68 23.00 -22.01
C ALA A 326 -5.56 23.40 -21.05
N LEU A 327 -4.45 22.67 -21.06
CA LEU A 327 -3.29 22.97 -20.19
C LEU A 327 -2.72 24.37 -20.45
N ARG A 328 -2.66 24.84 -21.69
CA ARG A 328 -2.16 26.18 -22.03
C ARG A 328 -3.03 27.32 -21.51
N ASN A 329 -4.22 27.03 -20.99
CA ASN A 329 -5.11 28.00 -20.33
C ASN A 329 -5.09 27.88 -18.79
N VAL A 330 -4.20 27.05 -18.22
CA VAL A 330 -3.88 27.04 -16.79
C VAL A 330 -2.83 28.11 -16.52
N GLU A 331 -2.99 28.89 -15.47
CA GLU A 331 -2.03 29.93 -15.07
C GLU A 331 -0.64 29.32 -14.82
N GLY A 332 0.40 29.91 -15.41
CA GLY A 332 1.79 29.42 -15.39
C GLY A 332 2.09 28.32 -16.42
N PHE A 333 1.10 27.86 -17.20
CA PHE A 333 1.26 26.81 -18.22
C PHE A 333 1.09 27.34 -19.65
N GLU A 334 1.08 28.62 -19.88
CA GLU A 334 0.78 29.25 -21.17
C GLU A 334 1.69 28.74 -22.31
N HIS A 335 2.92 28.34 -21.97
CA HIS A 335 3.92 27.82 -22.91
C HIS A 335 4.23 26.33 -22.72
N VAL A 336 3.34 25.61 -21.99
CA VAL A 336 3.58 24.23 -21.61
C VAL A 336 3.89 23.32 -22.80
N LYS A 337 4.92 22.49 -22.59
CA LYS A 337 5.26 21.35 -23.44
C LYS A 337 5.02 20.07 -22.66
N ILE A 338 4.52 19.05 -23.35
CA ILE A 338 4.30 17.73 -22.75
C ILE A 338 5.26 16.71 -23.34
N PHE A 339 5.80 15.82 -22.51
CA PHE A 339 6.59 14.69 -22.97
C PHE A 339 5.70 13.56 -23.50
N ARG A 340 4.53 13.38 -22.88
CA ARG A 340 3.50 12.42 -23.30
C ARG A 340 2.12 12.81 -22.78
N PRO A 341 1.04 12.52 -23.51
CA PRO A 341 -0.32 12.78 -23.07
C PRO A 341 -0.74 11.86 -21.92
N GLY A 342 -1.81 12.24 -21.22
CA GLY A 342 -2.55 11.34 -20.36
C GLY A 342 -3.28 10.29 -21.18
N TYR A 343 -3.54 9.12 -20.58
CA TYR A 343 -4.28 8.03 -21.21
C TYR A 343 -5.07 7.22 -20.17
N ALA A 344 -6.11 6.56 -20.62
CA ALA A 344 -6.75 5.49 -19.88
C ALA A 344 -6.15 4.14 -20.28
N ILE A 345 -6.14 3.20 -19.35
CA ILE A 345 -5.77 1.81 -19.62
C ILE A 345 -6.81 0.87 -19.01
N GLU A 346 -7.28 -0.08 -19.82
CA GLU A 346 -8.06 -1.23 -19.39
C GLU A 346 -7.19 -2.48 -19.34
N TYR A 347 -7.43 -3.33 -18.35
CA TYR A 347 -6.69 -4.58 -18.15
C TYR A 347 -7.55 -5.61 -17.44
N ASP A 348 -7.20 -6.89 -17.58
CA ASP A 348 -7.89 -7.97 -16.88
C ASP A 348 -7.46 -8.06 -15.42
N PHE A 349 -8.43 -8.33 -14.55
CA PHE A 349 -8.23 -8.65 -13.15
C PHE A 349 -9.05 -9.89 -12.78
N PHE A 350 -8.72 -10.52 -11.66
CA PHE A 350 -9.42 -11.69 -11.15
C PHE A 350 -10.10 -11.35 -9.84
N GLN A 351 -11.37 -11.79 -9.68
CA GLN A 351 -12.10 -11.55 -8.43
C GLN A 351 -11.37 -12.17 -7.24
N PRO A 352 -10.92 -11.39 -6.26
CA PRO A 352 -10.08 -11.88 -5.17
C PRO A 352 -10.82 -12.79 -4.18
N THR A 353 -12.14 -12.89 -4.24
CA THR A 353 -12.92 -13.91 -3.51
C THR A 353 -12.57 -15.35 -3.92
N GLN A 354 -11.85 -15.53 -5.01
CA GLN A 354 -11.32 -16.82 -5.48
C GLN A 354 -9.99 -17.20 -4.81
N LEU A 355 -9.50 -16.35 -3.89
CA LEU A 355 -8.27 -16.57 -3.14
C LEU A 355 -8.58 -16.98 -1.70
N TYR A 356 -7.65 -17.72 -1.10
CA TYR A 356 -7.55 -17.89 0.33
C TYR A 356 -6.90 -16.63 0.96
N PRO A 357 -6.97 -16.43 2.29
CA PRO A 357 -6.27 -15.34 2.98
C PRO A 357 -4.74 -15.37 2.81
N THR A 358 -4.17 -16.49 2.41
CA THR A 358 -2.77 -16.67 2.01
C THR A 358 -2.45 -16.11 0.64
N LEU A 359 -3.45 -15.63 -0.11
CA LEU A 359 -3.42 -15.23 -1.51
C LEU A 359 -3.20 -16.40 -2.50
N GLU A 360 -3.20 -17.66 -2.04
CA GLU A 360 -3.27 -18.83 -2.90
C GLU A 360 -4.66 -18.93 -3.55
N THR A 361 -4.71 -19.36 -4.82
CA THR A 361 -5.98 -19.53 -5.52
C THR A 361 -6.71 -20.79 -5.03
N LYS A 362 -8.05 -20.74 -4.99
CA LYS A 362 -8.90 -21.89 -4.61
C LYS A 362 -8.99 -22.95 -5.70
N LEU A 363 -8.75 -22.59 -6.97
CA LEU A 363 -8.94 -23.45 -8.14
C LEU A 363 -7.67 -24.18 -8.57
N VAL A 364 -6.50 -23.60 -8.36
CA VAL A 364 -5.22 -24.17 -8.78
C VAL A 364 -4.25 -24.13 -7.60
N LYS A 365 -3.84 -25.31 -7.14
CA LYS A 365 -2.92 -25.45 -6.03
C LYS A 365 -1.53 -24.90 -6.38
N GLY A 366 -0.92 -24.16 -5.44
CA GLY A 366 0.41 -23.57 -5.60
C GLY A 366 0.46 -22.31 -6.45
N LEU A 367 -0.69 -21.81 -6.92
CA LEU A 367 -0.81 -20.58 -7.70
C LEU A 367 -1.28 -19.44 -6.78
N TYR A 368 -0.55 -18.32 -6.77
CA TYR A 368 -0.83 -17.13 -5.94
C TYR A 368 -1.04 -15.91 -6.83
N PHE A 369 -1.92 -15.01 -6.41
CA PHE A 369 -2.12 -13.71 -7.05
C PHE A 369 -1.80 -12.58 -6.08
N ALA A 370 -1.04 -11.57 -6.52
CA ALA A 370 -0.71 -10.42 -5.70
C ALA A 370 -0.69 -9.10 -6.49
N GLY A 371 -1.20 -8.04 -5.88
CA GLY A 371 -1.22 -6.70 -6.46
C GLY A 371 -2.42 -6.45 -7.35
N GLN A 372 -2.20 -5.74 -8.45
CA GLN A 372 -3.27 -5.19 -9.27
C GLN A 372 -4.13 -6.25 -9.98
N ILE A 373 -3.59 -7.45 -10.17
CA ILE A 373 -4.32 -8.63 -10.68
C ILE A 373 -5.54 -8.98 -9.80
N ASN A 374 -5.52 -8.60 -8.51
CA ASN A 374 -6.60 -8.76 -7.54
C ASN A 374 -7.56 -7.56 -7.50
N GLY A 375 -7.49 -6.65 -8.48
CA GLY A 375 -8.34 -5.47 -8.56
C GLY A 375 -7.98 -4.35 -7.58
N THR A 376 -6.77 -4.31 -7.03
CA THR A 376 -6.29 -3.19 -6.22
C THR A 376 -5.62 -2.13 -7.08
N THR A 377 -5.59 -0.87 -6.60
CA THR A 377 -4.82 0.21 -7.22
C THR A 377 -3.98 0.91 -6.16
N GLY A 378 -2.67 0.79 -6.26
CA GLY A 378 -1.67 1.42 -5.40
C GLY A 378 -0.44 0.57 -5.24
N TYR A 379 0.70 1.22 -5.14
CA TYR A 379 2.00 0.57 -5.00
C TYR A 379 2.11 -0.17 -3.67
N GLU A 380 1.59 0.45 -2.62
CA GLU A 380 1.63 -0.04 -1.24
C GLU A 380 0.75 -1.29 -1.06
N GLU A 381 -0.46 -1.26 -1.64
CA GLU A 381 -1.35 -2.42 -1.63
C GLU A 381 -0.77 -3.59 -2.43
N ALA A 382 -0.08 -3.29 -3.54
CA ALA A 382 0.60 -4.29 -4.34
C ALA A 382 1.79 -4.90 -3.61
N ALA A 383 2.64 -4.07 -3.01
CA ALA A 383 3.80 -4.48 -2.23
C ALA A 383 3.41 -5.38 -1.03
N ALA A 384 2.36 -4.98 -0.28
CA ALA A 384 1.84 -5.76 0.85
C ALA A 384 1.35 -7.15 0.42
N GLN A 385 0.57 -7.22 -0.66
CA GLN A 385 0.11 -8.50 -1.20
C GLN A 385 1.28 -9.35 -1.69
N GLY A 386 2.28 -8.73 -2.35
CA GLY A 386 3.48 -9.40 -2.79
C GLY A 386 4.25 -10.04 -1.64
N LEU A 387 4.52 -9.26 -0.59
CA LEU A 387 5.20 -9.73 0.61
C LEU A 387 4.47 -10.96 1.21
N MET A 388 3.16 -10.85 1.40
CA MET A 388 2.35 -11.94 1.99
C MET A 388 2.29 -13.18 1.09
N ALA A 389 2.18 -13.00 -0.24
CA ALA A 389 2.20 -14.11 -1.18
C ALA A 389 3.57 -14.82 -1.21
N GLY A 390 4.67 -14.06 -1.18
CA GLY A 390 6.04 -14.61 -1.11
C GLY A 390 6.27 -15.43 0.16
N ILE A 391 5.88 -14.89 1.32
CA ILE A 391 5.95 -15.61 2.60
C ILE A 391 5.14 -16.91 2.53
N ASN A 392 3.87 -16.84 2.12
CA ASN A 392 2.99 -18.01 2.10
C ASN A 392 3.39 -19.05 1.05
N ALA A 393 3.92 -18.64 -0.10
CA ALA A 393 4.46 -19.56 -1.09
C ALA A 393 5.62 -20.38 -0.52
N HIS A 394 6.55 -19.72 0.20
CA HIS A 394 7.63 -20.39 0.92
C HIS A 394 7.09 -21.35 1.99
N LEU A 395 6.27 -20.87 2.92
CA LEU A 395 5.77 -21.64 4.06
C LEU A 395 4.93 -22.85 3.62
N SER A 396 4.12 -22.72 2.58
CA SER A 396 3.31 -23.82 2.04
C SER A 396 4.15 -24.96 1.44
N LEU A 397 5.40 -24.68 1.06
CA LEU A 397 6.30 -25.67 0.48
C LEU A 397 7.19 -26.32 1.54
N HIS A 398 7.71 -25.54 2.48
CA HIS A 398 8.75 -25.99 3.42
C HIS A 398 8.20 -26.33 4.82
N GLU A 399 7.10 -25.69 5.25
CA GLU A 399 6.63 -25.82 6.63
C GLU A 399 5.16 -26.29 6.73
N ASN A 400 4.43 -26.35 5.62
CA ASN A 400 3.02 -26.71 5.54
C ASN A 400 2.14 -25.93 6.55
N ARG A 401 2.42 -24.63 6.68
CA ARG A 401 1.67 -23.69 7.52
C ARG A 401 1.32 -22.42 6.77
N ASP A 402 0.30 -21.70 7.23
CA ASP A 402 -0.16 -20.42 6.71
C ASP A 402 0.35 -19.27 7.59
N PHE A 403 0.64 -18.13 6.97
CA PHE A 403 0.85 -16.86 7.65
C PHE A 403 -0.21 -15.85 7.21
N VAL A 404 -1.08 -15.49 8.12
CA VAL A 404 -2.20 -14.57 7.88
C VAL A 404 -2.23 -13.53 9.00
N LEU A 405 -2.33 -12.26 8.64
CA LEU A 405 -2.49 -11.15 9.57
C LEU A 405 -3.97 -10.84 9.77
N ASN A 406 -4.39 -10.67 11.01
CA ASN A 406 -5.75 -10.28 11.35
C ASN A 406 -5.97 -8.78 11.17
N ARG A 407 -7.23 -8.36 11.12
CA ARG A 407 -7.67 -6.96 10.95
C ARG A 407 -7.27 -6.04 12.12
N ASP A 408 -7.07 -6.58 13.31
CA ASP A 408 -6.60 -5.89 14.52
C ASP A 408 -5.08 -5.86 14.66
N GLN A 409 -4.36 -6.61 13.80
CA GLN A 409 -2.90 -6.69 13.81
C GLN A 409 -2.24 -5.77 12.79
N ALA A 410 -2.85 -5.61 11.61
CA ALA A 410 -2.24 -4.85 10.52
C ALA A 410 -3.26 -4.31 9.50
N TYR A 411 -2.97 -3.16 8.87
CA TYR A 411 -3.65 -2.71 7.65
C TYR A 411 -3.50 -3.72 6.51
N ILE A 412 -2.38 -4.44 6.44
CA ILE A 412 -2.19 -5.57 5.52
C ILE A 412 -3.25 -6.64 5.75
N GLY A 413 -3.57 -6.95 7.02
CA GLY A 413 -4.66 -7.87 7.36
C GLY A 413 -6.03 -7.35 6.92
N VAL A 414 -6.32 -6.05 7.15
CA VAL A 414 -7.55 -5.41 6.68
C VAL A 414 -7.66 -5.48 5.16
N LEU A 415 -6.58 -5.17 4.44
CA LEU A 415 -6.52 -5.23 2.97
C LEU A 415 -6.88 -6.62 2.44
N ILE A 416 -6.19 -7.65 2.91
CA ILE A 416 -6.36 -9.00 2.38
C ILE A 416 -7.74 -9.56 2.76
N ASP A 417 -8.17 -9.35 3.99
CA ASP A 417 -9.49 -9.79 4.42
C ASP A 417 -10.61 -9.12 3.61
N ASP A 418 -10.56 -7.81 3.37
CA ASP A 418 -11.52 -7.11 2.50
C ASP A 418 -11.55 -7.72 1.09
N LEU A 419 -10.38 -7.98 0.49
CA LEU A 419 -10.29 -8.56 -0.85
C LEU A 419 -10.94 -9.95 -0.93
N VAL A 420 -10.55 -10.87 -0.05
CA VAL A 420 -10.97 -12.27 -0.15
C VAL A 420 -12.40 -12.53 0.34
N THR A 421 -12.97 -11.62 1.16
CA THR A 421 -14.32 -11.75 1.70
C THR A 421 -15.35 -10.92 0.95
N LYS A 422 -15.04 -9.65 0.67
CA LYS A 422 -15.97 -8.72 0.00
C LYS A 422 -15.86 -8.77 -1.52
N GLY A 423 -14.66 -9.10 -2.03
CA GLY A 423 -14.36 -8.93 -3.45
C GLY A 423 -14.22 -7.47 -3.85
N VAL A 424 -14.19 -7.22 -5.15
CA VAL A 424 -14.06 -5.88 -5.70
C VAL A 424 -15.01 -5.69 -6.89
N ASP A 425 -15.79 -4.61 -6.81
CA ASP A 425 -16.66 -4.16 -7.91
C ASP A 425 -16.04 -2.95 -8.64
N GLU A 426 -15.21 -2.20 -7.93
CA GLU A 426 -14.39 -1.07 -8.42
C GLU A 426 -12.94 -1.25 -7.96
N PRO A 427 -11.95 -0.58 -8.57
CA PRO A 427 -10.56 -0.68 -8.12
C PRO A 427 -10.40 -0.37 -6.63
N TYR A 428 -10.00 -1.39 -5.86
CA TYR A 428 -9.86 -1.28 -4.41
C TYR A 428 -8.71 -0.36 -4.02
N ARG A 429 -8.95 0.47 -3.02
CA ARG A 429 -7.95 1.34 -2.41
C ARG A 429 -8.09 1.33 -0.89
N MET A 430 -6.96 1.30 -0.18
CA MET A 430 -6.97 1.36 1.27
C MET A 430 -7.21 2.79 1.77
N PHE A 431 -8.05 2.89 2.81
CA PHE A 431 -8.34 4.10 3.57
C PHE A 431 -8.40 3.79 5.05
N THR A 432 -8.15 4.78 5.89
CA THR A 432 -8.26 4.63 7.35
C THR A 432 -9.66 4.25 7.82
N SER A 433 -10.71 4.61 7.05
CA SER A 433 -12.10 4.24 7.35
C SER A 433 -12.40 2.74 7.20
N ARG A 434 -11.53 1.98 6.51
CA ARG A 434 -11.70 0.53 6.37
C ARG A 434 -11.23 -0.25 7.59
N ALA A 435 -10.38 0.35 8.43
CA ALA A 435 -9.86 -0.26 9.65
C ALA A 435 -10.74 0.13 10.84
N GLU A 436 -11.27 -0.87 11.53
CA GLU A 436 -12.08 -0.72 12.73
C GLU A 436 -11.21 -0.28 13.92
N TYR A 437 -10.02 -0.88 14.07
CA TYR A 437 -9.13 -0.74 15.22
C TYR A 437 -7.95 0.21 14.95
N ARG A 438 -8.21 1.40 14.38
CA ARG A 438 -7.16 2.33 13.91
C ARG A 438 -6.13 2.71 14.95
N ILE A 439 -6.53 2.82 16.23
CA ILE A 439 -5.60 3.16 17.32
C ILE A 439 -4.60 2.03 17.60
N LEU A 440 -4.94 0.79 17.25
CA LEU A 440 -4.05 -0.36 17.36
C LEU A 440 -3.13 -0.50 16.14
N LEU A 441 -3.49 0.13 15.00
CA LEU A 441 -2.80 -0.02 13.72
C LEU A 441 -1.98 1.22 13.34
N ARG A 442 -1.46 1.94 14.34
CA ARG A 442 -0.67 3.16 14.11
C ARG A 442 0.61 2.84 13.33
N GLN A 443 1.08 3.83 12.57
CA GLN A 443 2.32 3.72 11.80
C GLN A 443 3.58 3.73 12.70
N ASP A 444 3.52 4.42 13.85
CA ASP A 444 4.63 4.60 14.79
C ASP A 444 5.04 3.32 15.51
N ASP A 445 4.09 2.38 15.70
CA ASP A 445 4.28 1.13 16.42
C ASP A 445 4.20 -0.14 15.55
N ALA A 446 4.28 0.01 14.23
CA ALA A 446 4.20 -1.14 13.32
C ALA A 446 5.31 -2.18 13.61
N ASP A 447 6.50 -1.73 14.00
CA ASP A 447 7.59 -2.61 14.43
C ASP A 447 7.27 -3.38 15.71
N ALA A 448 6.69 -2.72 16.71
CA ALA A 448 6.30 -3.38 17.95
C ALA A 448 5.25 -4.50 17.74
N ARG A 449 4.39 -4.36 16.71
CA ARG A 449 3.39 -5.36 16.36
C ARG A 449 3.92 -6.48 15.47
N LEU A 450 4.79 -6.17 14.51
CA LEU A 450 5.09 -7.05 13.39
C LEU A 450 6.55 -7.51 13.29
N THR A 451 7.53 -6.76 13.83
CA THR A 451 8.93 -7.18 13.78
C THR A 451 9.21 -8.51 14.50
N PRO A 452 8.61 -8.79 15.68
CA PRO A 452 8.72 -10.12 16.28
C PRO A 452 8.16 -11.25 15.41
N LEU A 453 7.09 -10.98 14.66
CA LEU A 453 6.52 -11.94 13.70
C LEU A 453 7.47 -12.15 12.52
N GLY A 454 8.01 -11.07 11.95
CA GLY A 454 9.01 -11.13 10.87
C GLY A 454 10.27 -11.90 11.27
N TYR A 455 10.71 -11.73 12.54
CA TYR A 455 11.84 -12.47 13.10
C TYR A 455 11.51 -13.96 13.26
N SER A 456 10.35 -14.28 13.80
CA SER A 456 9.91 -15.70 13.97
C SER A 456 9.73 -16.43 12.63
N LEU A 457 9.48 -15.70 11.55
CA LEU A 457 9.46 -16.22 10.17
C LEU A 457 10.86 -16.43 9.61
N GLY A 458 11.88 -15.76 10.15
CA GLY A 458 13.23 -15.70 9.61
C GLY A 458 13.45 -14.64 8.53
N LEU A 459 12.47 -13.78 8.27
CA LEU A 459 12.56 -12.69 7.29
C LEU A 459 13.30 -11.47 7.86
N VAL A 460 13.04 -11.13 9.11
CA VAL A 460 13.84 -10.17 9.89
C VAL A 460 15.05 -10.91 10.46
N LYS A 461 16.25 -10.42 10.18
CA LYS A 461 17.50 -11.02 10.66
C LYS A 461 17.90 -10.47 12.04
N GLU A 462 18.87 -11.14 12.70
CA GLU A 462 19.32 -10.86 14.06
C GLU A 462 19.73 -9.40 14.27
N ASP A 463 20.51 -8.84 13.35
CA ASP A 463 20.99 -7.45 13.40
C ASP A 463 19.84 -6.44 13.45
N ARG A 464 18.83 -6.65 12.62
CA ARG A 464 17.63 -5.82 12.59
C ARG A 464 16.78 -6.02 13.86
N PHE A 465 16.65 -7.25 14.32
CA PHE A 465 15.89 -7.56 15.53
C PHE A 465 16.54 -6.94 16.77
N ALA A 466 17.88 -6.95 16.88
CA ALA A 466 18.61 -6.28 17.95
C ALA A 466 18.36 -4.77 17.99
N VAL A 467 18.26 -4.11 16.82
CA VAL A 467 17.90 -2.67 16.73
C VAL A 467 16.48 -2.43 17.25
N PHE A 468 15.55 -3.32 16.92
CA PHE A 468 14.19 -3.27 17.43
C PHE A 468 14.14 -3.44 18.96
N GLU A 469 14.83 -4.44 19.52
CA GLU A 469 14.88 -4.68 20.98
C GLU A 469 15.47 -3.48 21.72
N ASP A 470 16.56 -2.87 21.22
CA ASP A 470 17.16 -1.68 21.80
C ASP A 470 16.16 -0.50 21.82
N LYS A 471 15.42 -0.29 20.73
CA LYS A 471 14.38 0.73 20.65
C LYS A 471 13.29 0.51 21.72
N ILE A 472 12.76 -0.71 21.82
CA ILE A 472 11.72 -1.05 22.80
C ILE A 472 12.20 -0.87 24.23
N LEU A 473 13.39 -1.38 24.54
CA LEU A 473 14.00 -1.23 25.86
C LEU A 473 14.19 0.24 26.27
N LYS A 474 14.70 1.06 25.35
CA LYS A 474 14.90 2.50 25.59
C LYS A 474 13.58 3.25 25.77
N ARG A 475 12.58 2.94 24.94
CA ARG A 475 11.23 3.48 25.06
C ARG A 475 10.61 3.18 26.43
N ASP A 476 10.66 1.92 26.85
CA ASP A 476 10.06 1.46 28.10
C ASP A 476 10.79 2.07 29.31
N ARG A 477 12.13 2.17 29.25
CA ARG A 477 12.93 2.88 30.29
C ARG A 477 12.54 4.36 30.41
N LEU A 478 12.26 5.04 29.29
CA LEU A 478 11.80 6.43 29.34
C LEU A 478 10.41 6.52 29.98
N ILE A 479 9.50 5.62 29.66
CA ILE A 479 8.17 5.56 30.27
C ILE A 479 8.30 5.29 31.78
N ASP A 480 9.12 4.36 32.19
CA ASP A 480 9.38 4.07 33.61
C ASP A 480 9.99 5.27 34.34
N PHE A 481 10.96 5.95 33.73
CA PHE A 481 11.55 7.16 34.30
C PHE A 481 10.47 8.23 34.58
N VAL A 482 9.67 8.61 33.58
CA VAL A 482 8.65 9.67 33.74
C VAL A 482 7.50 9.26 34.67
N THR A 483 7.22 7.97 34.78
CA THR A 483 6.24 7.40 35.71
C THR A 483 6.70 7.52 37.17
N ASN A 484 7.99 7.35 37.42
CA ASN A 484 8.57 7.37 38.75
C ASN A 484 9.07 8.77 39.17
N PHE A 485 9.46 9.60 38.20
CA PHE A 485 9.96 10.95 38.47
C PHE A 485 8.82 11.91 38.86
N SER A 486 9.04 12.74 39.88
CA SER A 486 8.06 13.73 40.34
C SER A 486 8.66 15.13 40.24
N ILE A 487 7.89 16.07 39.74
CA ILE A 487 8.32 17.45 39.47
C ILE A 487 7.55 18.44 40.35
N SER A 488 8.22 19.50 40.77
CA SER A 488 7.64 20.56 41.61
C SER A 488 7.01 21.69 40.76
N PRO A 489 6.10 22.51 41.37
CA PRO A 489 5.53 23.66 40.67
C PRO A 489 6.57 24.68 40.21
N GLU A 490 7.62 24.90 41.00
CA GLU A 490 8.68 25.86 40.71
C GLU A 490 9.48 25.49 39.45
N GLU A 491 9.66 24.21 39.23
CA GLU A 491 10.44 23.68 38.09
C GLU A 491 9.68 23.79 36.78
N ILE A 492 8.36 23.52 36.74
CA ILE A 492 7.65 23.30 35.49
C ILE A 492 6.60 24.37 35.14
N ASN A 493 6.05 25.10 36.14
CA ASN A 493 4.96 26.06 35.89
C ASN A 493 5.32 27.15 34.88
N PRO A 494 6.55 27.72 34.85
CA PRO A 494 6.91 28.69 33.83
C PRO A 494 6.76 28.15 32.41
N THR A 495 7.15 26.87 32.22
CA THR A 495 7.00 26.19 30.92
C THR A 495 5.55 25.86 30.60
N LEU A 496 4.76 25.42 31.61
CA LEU A 496 3.34 25.14 31.42
C LEU A 496 2.53 26.38 31.05
N GLU A 497 2.87 27.54 31.62
CA GLU A 497 2.26 28.82 31.29
C GLU A 497 2.52 29.19 29.82
N ASN A 498 3.77 29.07 29.35
CA ASN A 498 4.14 29.28 27.95
C ASN A 498 3.39 28.33 27.00
N LEU A 499 3.14 27.09 27.42
CA LEU A 499 2.40 26.09 26.67
C LEU A 499 0.88 26.24 26.82
N LYS A 500 0.40 27.24 27.52
CA LYS A 500 -1.03 27.46 27.83
C LYS A 500 -1.68 26.22 28.46
N SER A 501 -0.94 25.52 29.32
CA SER A 501 -1.39 24.35 30.07
C SER A 501 -1.68 24.74 31.52
N SER A 502 -2.55 23.98 32.17
CA SER A 502 -2.90 24.21 33.57
C SER A 502 -1.69 24.10 34.50
N LEU A 503 -1.49 25.08 35.35
CA LEU A 503 -0.42 25.08 36.35
C LEU A 503 -0.67 24.02 37.43
N ILE A 504 0.41 23.46 37.99
CA ILE A 504 0.34 22.53 39.10
C ILE A 504 0.51 23.27 40.42
N ARG A 505 -0.13 22.80 41.50
CA ARG A 505 -0.10 23.42 42.83
C ARG A 505 0.76 22.65 43.84
N GLN A 506 1.08 21.41 43.53
CA GLN A 506 1.86 20.51 44.36
C GLN A 506 2.72 19.60 43.46
N LYS A 507 3.69 18.92 44.05
CA LYS A 507 4.53 17.95 43.38
C LYS A 507 3.68 16.81 42.82
N ILE A 508 3.81 16.52 41.51
CA ILE A 508 3.09 15.44 40.80
C ILE A 508 4.04 14.61 39.95
N LYS A 509 3.56 13.49 39.49
CA LYS A 509 4.33 12.64 38.56
C LYS A 509 4.48 13.29 37.18
N LEU A 510 5.65 13.14 36.56
CA LEU A 510 5.93 13.75 35.25
C LEU A 510 5.05 13.15 34.15
N ILE A 511 4.69 11.89 34.26
CA ILE A 511 3.74 11.23 33.34
C ILE A 511 2.39 11.95 33.29
N ASP A 512 1.88 12.51 34.40
CA ASP A 512 0.61 13.24 34.45
C ASP A 512 0.69 14.57 33.68
N ILE A 513 1.89 15.15 33.57
CA ILE A 513 2.16 16.34 32.77
C ILE A 513 2.25 15.99 31.28
N ILE A 514 3.00 14.96 30.95
CA ILE A 514 3.20 14.51 29.56
C ILE A 514 1.87 14.01 28.95
N SER A 515 0.97 13.46 29.77
CA SER A 515 -0.35 13.00 29.31
C SER A 515 -1.25 14.14 28.78
N ARG A 516 -0.89 15.41 29.04
CA ARG A 516 -1.68 16.58 28.59
C ARG A 516 -1.45 16.83 27.09
N PRO A 517 -2.50 17.14 26.30
CA PRO A 517 -2.38 17.32 24.85
C PRO A 517 -1.35 18.36 24.40
N GLN A 518 -1.20 19.47 25.14
CA GLN A 518 -0.31 20.58 24.76
C GLN A 518 1.16 20.32 25.07
N VAL A 519 1.43 19.38 25.98
CA VAL A 519 2.77 19.08 26.48
C VAL A 519 3.39 17.96 25.68
N THR A 520 4.61 18.18 25.18
CA THR A 520 5.43 17.15 24.55
C THR A 520 6.78 17.08 25.26
N ILE A 521 7.43 15.93 25.27
CA ILE A 521 8.74 15.75 25.89
C ILE A 521 9.76 16.77 25.35
N PRO A 522 9.89 16.98 24.02
CA PRO A 522 10.79 18.00 23.50
C PRO A 522 10.51 19.43 23.99
N LYS A 523 9.25 19.79 24.29
CA LYS A 523 8.91 21.13 24.78
C LYS A 523 9.24 21.39 26.25
N ILE A 524 9.39 20.32 27.03
CA ILE A 524 9.65 20.43 28.48
C ILE A 524 11.06 19.98 28.86
N ILE A 525 11.81 19.37 27.95
CA ILE A 525 13.11 18.75 28.25
C ILE A 525 14.12 19.75 28.78
N ASP A 526 14.14 20.99 28.26
CA ASP A 526 15.08 22.02 28.71
C ASP A 526 14.74 22.58 30.10
N ALA A 527 13.48 22.45 30.53
CA ALA A 527 13.05 22.88 31.87
C ALA A 527 13.31 21.81 32.95
N ILE A 528 13.69 20.58 32.55
CA ILE A 528 13.84 19.44 33.46
C ILE A 528 15.24 18.82 33.26
N PRO A 529 16.28 19.29 33.99
CA PRO A 529 17.66 18.83 33.81
C PRO A 529 17.81 17.30 33.89
N SER A 530 17.13 16.65 34.83
CA SER A 530 17.19 15.20 34.99
C SER A 530 16.58 14.43 33.80
N LEU A 531 15.56 14.98 33.14
CA LEU A 531 15.00 14.39 31.92
C LEU A 531 15.98 14.58 30.73
N LYS A 532 16.61 15.77 30.65
CA LYS A 532 17.59 16.07 29.61
C LYS A 532 18.81 15.14 29.71
N GLU A 533 19.34 14.97 30.93
CA GLU A 533 20.43 14.05 31.24
C GLU A 533 20.04 12.61 30.89
N PHE A 534 18.85 12.16 31.29
CA PHE A 534 18.34 10.84 30.98
C PHE A 534 18.29 10.57 29.47
N VAL A 535 17.74 11.51 28.70
CA VAL A 535 17.64 11.40 27.23
C VAL A 535 19.02 11.34 26.58
N PHE A 536 19.98 12.15 27.08
CA PHE A 536 21.34 12.18 26.57
C PHE A 536 22.11 10.88 26.93
N ASP A 537 22.10 10.45 28.18
CA ASP A 537 22.86 9.29 28.67
C ASP A 537 22.40 7.97 28.04
N HIS A 538 21.12 7.86 27.69
CA HIS A 538 20.56 6.68 27.01
C HIS A 538 20.56 6.81 25.50
N ASN A 539 21.09 7.92 24.94
CA ASN A 539 21.11 8.20 23.49
C ASN A 539 19.75 7.96 22.85
N LEU A 540 18.70 8.61 23.41
CA LEU A 540 17.33 8.45 22.93
C LEU A 540 17.12 9.25 21.65
N ARG A 541 16.87 8.53 20.56
CA ARG A 541 16.50 9.13 19.27
C ARG A 541 15.08 9.70 19.34
N GLU A 542 14.79 10.69 18.52
CA GLU A 542 13.48 11.35 18.45
C GLU A 542 12.32 10.36 18.27
N GLU A 543 12.51 9.36 17.41
CA GLU A 543 11.53 8.28 17.17
C GLU A 543 11.18 7.50 18.46
N ILE A 544 12.15 7.29 19.36
CA ILE A 544 11.93 6.60 20.65
C ILE A 544 11.13 7.48 21.59
N ILE A 545 11.46 8.77 21.62
CA ILE A 545 10.76 9.76 22.45
C ILE A 545 9.30 9.91 21.99
N GLU A 546 9.07 10.02 20.68
CA GLU A 546 7.74 10.09 20.09
C GLU A 546 6.90 8.84 20.42
N ALA A 547 7.48 7.65 20.23
CA ALA A 547 6.81 6.40 20.56
C ALA A 547 6.41 6.28 22.04
N ALA A 548 7.29 6.72 22.96
CA ALA A 548 6.99 6.77 24.39
C ALA A 548 5.85 7.76 24.68
N GLU A 549 5.91 8.97 24.12
CA GLU A 549 4.90 10.01 24.30
C GLU A 549 3.53 9.57 23.79
N VAL A 550 3.46 8.95 22.61
CA VAL A 550 2.21 8.41 22.05
C VAL A 550 1.61 7.36 22.99
N LEU A 551 2.41 6.42 23.49
CA LEU A 551 1.93 5.41 24.42
C LEU A 551 1.42 6.03 25.73
N ILE A 552 2.13 7.00 26.30
CA ILE A 552 1.71 7.69 27.53
C ILE A 552 0.34 8.37 27.33
N LYS A 553 0.17 9.10 26.23
CA LYS A 553 -1.06 9.88 25.97
C LYS A 553 -2.27 9.02 25.60
N TYR A 554 -2.03 7.88 24.97
CA TYR A 554 -3.11 7.07 24.39
C TYR A 554 -3.30 5.70 25.06
N SER A 555 -2.57 5.39 26.16
CA SER A 555 -2.65 4.08 26.87
C SER A 555 -4.08 3.65 27.17
N GLY A 556 -4.89 4.52 27.79
CA GLY A 556 -6.27 4.19 28.14
C GLY A 556 -7.19 3.94 26.93
N TYR A 557 -6.93 4.60 25.78
CA TYR A 557 -7.64 4.33 24.54
C TYR A 557 -7.20 2.99 23.92
N ILE A 558 -5.90 2.73 23.92
CA ILE A 558 -5.29 1.49 23.40
C ILE A 558 -5.81 0.28 24.18
N GLU A 559 -5.80 0.34 25.52
CA GLU A 559 -6.30 -0.75 26.38
C GLU A 559 -7.78 -1.03 26.14
N ARG A 560 -8.61 0.01 26.07
CA ARG A 560 -10.04 -0.14 25.78
C ARG A 560 -10.26 -0.80 24.43
N GLU A 561 -9.55 -0.36 23.40
CA GLU A 561 -9.69 -0.91 22.05
C GLU A 561 -9.21 -2.36 21.97
N LYS A 562 -8.13 -2.71 22.67
CA LYS A 562 -7.67 -4.10 22.81
C LYS A 562 -8.75 -4.99 23.42
N LEU A 563 -9.38 -4.56 24.51
CA LEU A 563 -10.45 -5.33 25.14
C LEU A 563 -11.66 -5.54 24.21
N ILE A 564 -12.00 -4.53 23.41
CA ILE A 564 -13.06 -4.63 22.40
C ILE A 564 -12.64 -5.62 21.30
N ALA A 565 -11.43 -5.49 20.77
CA ALA A 565 -10.89 -6.38 19.74
C ALA A 565 -10.86 -7.83 20.23
N ASP A 566 -10.36 -8.10 21.43
CA ASP A 566 -10.30 -9.44 22.03
C ASP A 566 -11.68 -10.06 22.21
N LYS A 567 -12.67 -9.26 22.62
CA LYS A 567 -14.04 -9.73 22.76
C LYS A 567 -14.65 -10.10 21.41
N LEU A 568 -14.45 -9.27 20.39
CA LEU A 568 -14.95 -9.52 19.03
C LEU A 568 -14.21 -10.69 18.38
N ASN A 569 -12.90 -10.77 18.52
CA ASN A 569 -12.08 -11.86 17.98
C ASN A 569 -12.51 -13.24 18.51
N ARG A 570 -12.97 -13.36 19.74
CA ARG A 570 -13.52 -14.62 20.27
C ARG A 570 -14.75 -15.09 19.50
N LEU A 571 -15.59 -14.19 19.04
CA LEU A 571 -16.76 -14.50 18.22
C LEU A 571 -16.38 -14.62 16.74
N GLU A 572 -15.55 -13.70 16.25
CA GLU A 572 -15.12 -13.66 14.84
C GLU A 572 -14.28 -14.86 14.43
N ASN A 573 -13.45 -15.38 15.33
CA ASN A 573 -12.59 -16.55 15.07
C ASN A 573 -13.30 -17.91 15.19
N LEU A 574 -14.62 -17.93 15.44
CA LEU A 574 -15.37 -19.18 15.41
C LEU A 574 -15.30 -19.80 14.02
N VAL A 575 -14.63 -20.93 13.93
CA VAL A 575 -14.41 -21.65 12.68
C VAL A 575 -15.72 -22.25 12.18
N ILE A 576 -16.08 -21.94 10.93
CA ILE A 576 -17.26 -22.46 10.22
C ILE A 576 -16.89 -23.23 8.94
N ALA A 577 -15.61 -23.27 8.59
CA ALA A 577 -15.14 -23.96 7.39
C ALA A 577 -15.69 -25.40 7.32
N ASN A 578 -16.36 -25.71 6.21
CA ASN A 578 -16.94 -27.04 5.92
C ASN A 578 -17.93 -27.59 6.97
N LYS A 579 -18.44 -26.75 7.88
CA LYS A 579 -19.43 -27.17 8.89
C LYS A 579 -20.86 -27.13 8.39
N PHE A 580 -21.13 -26.34 7.34
CA PHE A 580 -22.46 -26.06 6.88
C PHE A 580 -22.63 -26.30 5.38
N ASN A 581 -23.71 -26.93 4.97
CA ASN A 581 -24.25 -26.80 3.62
C ASN A 581 -25.17 -25.59 3.62
N TYR A 582 -24.65 -24.41 3.28
CA TYR A 582 -25.40 -23.15 3.39
C TYR A 582 -26.69 -23.15 2.55
N MET A 583 -26.73 -23.86 1.42
CA MET A 583 -27.93 -23.92 0.58
C MET A 583 -29.12 -24.64 1.25
N GLU A 584 -28.87 -25.55 2.19
CA GLU A 584 -29.88 -26.29 2.93
C GLU A 584 -30.40 -25.55 4.16
N ILE A 585 -29.72 -24.49 4.62
CA ILE A 585 -30.15 -23.73 5.81
C ILE A 585 -31.24 -22.75 5.41
N THR A 586 -32.51 -23.18 5.50
CA THR A 586 -33.67 -22.37 5.08
C THR A 586 -33.89 -21.11 5.91
N SER A 587 -33.35 -21.02 7.13
CA SER A 587 -33.38 -19.84 8.00
C SER A 587 -32.42 -18.75 7.60
N LEU A 588 -31.49 -19.00 6.70
CA LEU A 588 -30.66 -17.95 6.06
C LEU A 588 -31.43 -17.32 4.90
N SER A 589 -31.17 -16.03 4.65
CA SER A 589 -31.67 -15.36 3.45
C SER A 589 -31.12 -16.04 2.18
N TYR A 590 -31.87 -15.99 1.09
CA TYR A 590 -31.45 -16.63 -0.17
C TYR A 590 -30.12 -16.04 -0.69
N GLU A 591 -29.96 -14.73 -0.57
CA GLU A 591 -28.72 -14.04 -0.93
C GLU A 591 -27.54 -14.51 -0.06
N ALA A 592 -27.73 -14.59 1.25
CA ALA A 592 -26.70 -15.10 2.17
C ALA A 592 -26.27 -16.52 1.83
N ARG A 593 -27.24 -17.41 1.55
CA ARG A 593 -26.95 -18.80 1.13
C ARG A 593 -26.08 -18.87 -0.10
N GLN A 594 -26.40 -18.11 -1.14
CA GLN A 594 -25.59 -18.04 -2.36
C GLN A 594 -24.19 -17.48 -2.12
N LYS A 595 -24.09 -16.38 -1.37
CA LYS A 595 -22.83 -15.70 -1.09
C LYS A 595 -21.91 -16.56 -0.21
N LEU A 596 -22.44 -17.12 0.88
CA LEU A 596 -21.69 -18.01 1.78
C LEU A 596 -21.21 -19.27 1.06
N THR A 597 -22.02 -19.86 0.18
CA THR A 597 -21.62 -21.02 -0.63
C THR A 597 -20.49 -20.66 -1.60
N LYS A 598 -20.60 -19.51 -2.29
CA LYS A 598 -19.62 -19.06 -3.27
C LYS A 598 -18.28 -18.70 -2.64
N ILE A 599 -18.31 -17.97 -1.51
CA ILE A 599 -17.10 -17.44 -0.86
C ILE A 599 -16.47 -18.47 0.06
N ASN A 600 -17.29 -19.33 0.67
CA ASN A 600 -16.88 -20.36 1.64
C ASN A 600 -15.98 -19.81 2.76
N PRO A 601 -16.49 -18.88 3.59
CA PRO A 601 -15.70 -18.24 4.64
C PRO A 601 -15.22 -19.24 5.68
N LYS A 602 -14.00 -19.06 6.20
CA LYS A 602 -13.43 -19.94 7.22
C LYS A 602 -13.99 -19.67 8.62
N THR A 603 -14.40 -18.43 8.90
CA THR A 603 -14.86 -17.99 10.23
C THR A 603 -16.15 -17.19 10.19
N ILE A 604 -16.80 -17.05 11.35
CA ILE A 604 -17.99 -16.19 11.52
C ILE A 604 -17.66 -14.73 11.18
N GLY A 605 -16.49 -14.23 11.58
CA GLY A 605 -16.08 -12.87 11.25
C GLY A 605 -15.97 -12.65 9.75
N GLN A 606 -15.39 -13.59 9.00
CA GLN A 606 -15.36 -13.51 7.54
C GLN A 606 -16.78 -13.53 6.96
N ALA A 607 -17.64 -14.41 7.46
CA ALA A 607 -19.05 -14.49 7.02
C ALA A 607 -19.80 -13.16 7.23
N SER A 608 -19.59 -12.50 8.37
CA SER A 608 -20.28 -11.24 8.72
C SER A 608 -19.89 -10.06 7.83
N ARG A 609 -18.72 -10.10 7.19
CA ARG A 609 -18.22 -9.05 6.31
C ARG A 609 -18.61 -9.24 4.83
N ILE A 610 -19.22 -10.37 4.49
CA ILE A 610 -19.69 -10.62 3.12
C ILE A 610 -20.90 -9.72 2.82
N THR A 611 -20.80 -8.93 1.77
CA THR A 611 -21.90 -8.09 1.29
C THR A 611 -23.12 -8.96 0.93
N GLY A 612 -24.27 -8.70 1.55
CA GLY A 612 -25.48 -9.51 1.38
C GLY A 612 -25.69 -10.58 2.47
N VAL A 613 -24.78 -10.67 3.45
CA VAL A 613 -24.99 -11.46 4.69
C VAL A 613 -25.36 -10.48 5.80
N SER A 614 -26.56 -10.65 6.34
CA SER A 614 -27.11 -9.77 7.38
C SER A 614 -26.69 -10.21 8.79
N PRO A 615 -26.78 -9.32 9.81
CA PRO A 615 -26.59 -9.71 11.20
C PRO A 615 -27.53 -10.86 11.65
N SER A 616 -28.73 -10.93 11.08
CA SER A 616 -29.68 -12.03 11.34
C SER A 616 -29.17 -13.36 10.80
N ASP A 617 -28.55 -13.37 9.60
CA ASP A 617 -27.95 -14.58 9.04
C ASP A 617 -26.77 -15.05 9.91
N ILE A 618 -25.96 -14.13 10.44
CA ILE A 618 -24.87 -14.46 11.36
C ILE A 618 -25.40 -15.07 12.67
N ASN A 619 -26.49 -14.52 13.23
CA ASN A 619 -27.11 -15.09 14.42
C ASN A 619 -27.61 -16.53 14.18
N VAL A 620 -28.16 -16.82 13.00
CA VAL A 620 -28.53 -18.20 12.62
C VAL A 620 -27.32 -19.12 12.65
N LEU A 621 -26.17 -18.70 12.08
CA LEU A 621 -24.94 -19.49 12.10
C LEU A 621 -24.41 -19.69 13.53
N LEU A 622 -24.47 -18.67 14.39
CA LEU A 622 -24.07 -18.77 15.80
C LEU A 622 -24.94 -19.75 16.57
N ILE A 623 -26.25 -19.72 16.38
CA ILE A 623 -27.19 -20.67 17.00
C ILE A 623 -26.87 -22.11 16.54
N LEU A 624 -26.61 -22.33 15.26
CA LEU A 624 -26.22 -23.65 14.73
C LEU A 624 -24.86 -24.13 15.26
N LEU A 625 -24.01 -23.24 15.72
CA LEU A 625 -22.76 -23.56 16.41
C LEU A 625 -22.94 -23.79 17.93
N GLY A 626 -24.15 -23.65 18.46
CA GLY A 626 -24.44 -23.78 19.89
C GLY A 626 -23.95 -22.58 20.74
N ARG A 627 -23.97 -21.39 20.17
CA ARG A 627 -23.51 -20.14 20.81
C ARG A 627 -24.63 -19.11 20.93
#